data_7cbb0edf9d65866a58b23c83a534ca4b
#
_entry.id   7cbb0edf9d65866a58b23c83a534ca4b
#
_cell.length_a   1.000
_cell.length_b   1.000
_cell.length_c   1.000
_cell.angle_alpha   90.00
_cell.angle_beta   90.00
_cell.angle_gamma   90.00
#
_symmetry.space_group_name_H-M   'P 1'
#
loop_
_entity.id
_entity.type
_entity.pdbx_description
1 polymer ?
#
loop_
_entity_poly.entity_id
_entity_poly.type
_entity_poly.pdbx_seq_one_letter_code
_entity_poly.pdbx_strand_id
1 'polypeptide(L)'
;MIYKNNTITFKEFCMKKHSTHILVIDLEATCDEGDGLPGEEMEVIEIGAVWATADGDVLEEFQALVRPTLHPISDFCQELTGIRQADVDTAPLFPEVAAQLASFAQHYPDATMWGSWGKFDDKQIQRDCQRHGVASPLPALSHVNLKRQFAKSRKIKEVGMARALQMVGLPLDGAHHRGLDDARNIAKLLPWCPPTMI
;
A
#
# COMPACT_ATOMS: atom_id res chain seq x y z
N MET A 1 -39.43 -42.28 2.34
CA MET A 1 -38.11 -41.79 1.95
C MET A 1 -38.26 -40.42 1.29
N ILE A 2 -38.02 -39.33 2.02
CA ILE A 2 -38.23 -37.97 1.52
C ILE A 2 -36.87 -37.39 1.20
N TYR A 3 -36.56 -37.22 -0.09
CA TYR A 3 -35.38 -36.48 -0.51
C TYR A 3 -35.67 -34.97 -0.38
N LYS A 4 -35.02 -34.32 0.58
CA LYS A 4 -34.97 -32.85 0.63
C LYS A 4 -33.94 -32.37 -0.40
N ASN A 5 -34.42 -31.82 -1.51
CA ASN A 5 -33.58 -31.09 -2.46
C ASN A 5 -33.14 -29.76 -1.80
N ASN A 6 -31.86 -29.69 -1.40
CA ASN A 6 -31.22 -28.43 -1.07
C ASN A 6 -30.87 -27.69 -2.38
N THR A 7 -31.84 -26.96 -2.91
CA THR A 7 -31.59 -26.03 -4.01
C THR A 7 -31.05 -24.74 -3.38
N ILE A 8 -29.72 -24.59 -3.38
CA ILE A 8 -29.07 -23.31 -3.03
C ILE A 8 -29.53 -22.30 -4.07
N THR A 9 -30.22 -21.25 -3.64
CA THR A 9 -30.71 -20.22 -4.57
C THR A 9 -29.51 -19.42 -5.09
N PHE A 10 -29.61 -18.97 -6.36
CA PHE A 10 -28.58 -18.12 -7.00
C PHE A 10 -28.24 -16.89 -6.16
N LYS A 11 -29.17 -16.44 -5.30
CA LYS A 11 -29.00 -15.34 -4.34
C LYS A 11 -28.08 -15.73 -3.18
N GLU A 12 -28.12 -16.97 -2.69
CA GLU A 12 -27.24 -17.48 -1.62
C GLU A 12 -25.84 -17.80 -2.17
N PHE A 13 -25.70 -18.16 -3.47
CA PHE A 13 -24.42 -18.31 -4.13
C PHE A 13 -23.72 -16.96 -4.33
N CYS A 14 -24.47 -15.88 -4.61
CA CYS A 14 -23.92 -14.52 -4.68
C CYS A 14 -23.55 -13.93 -3.30
N MET A 15 -24.07 -14.48 -2.19
CA MET A 15 -23.81 -13.94 -0.85
C MET A 15 -22.62 -14.55 -0.10
N LYS A 16 -21.92 -15.51 -0.67
CA LYS A 16 -20.55 -15.85 -0.25
C LYS A 16 -19.57 -14.89 -0.94
N LYS A 17 -19.65 -13.60 -0.64
CA LYS A 17 -18.52 -12.69 -0.79
C LYS A 17 -17.42 -13.25 0.12
N HIS A 18 -16.49 -13.99 -0.42
CA HIS A 18 -15.23 -14.24 0.26
C HIS A 18 -14.63 -12.85 0.46
N SER A 19 -14.58 -12.41 1.70
CA SER A 19 -13.89 -11.18 2.06
C SER A 19 -12.43 -11.37 1.66
N THR A 20 -12.06 -10.87 0.48
CA THR A 20 -10.67 -10.90 0.05
C THR A 20 -9.96 -9.81 0.81
N HIS A 21 -9.09 -10.21 1.73
CA HIS A 21 -8.22 -9.28 2.44
C HIS A 21 -7.13 -8.80 1.50
N ILE A 22 -6.89 -7.51 1.47
CA ILE A 22 -5.87 -6.87 0.63
C ILE A 22 -4.98 -6.05 1.55
N LEU A 23 -3.69 -6.29 1.49
CA LEU A 23 -2.71 -5.43 2.14
C LEU A 23 -2.45 -4.23 1.22
N VAL A 24 -2.75 -3.03 1.68
CA VAL A 24 -2.46 -1.78 0.96
C VAL A 24 -1.25 -1.14 1.61
N ILE A 25 -0.25 -0.78 0.81
CA ILE A 25 1.00 -0.16 1.28
C ILE A 25 1.22 1.13 0.51
N ASP A 26 1.66 2.15 1.23
CA ASP A 26 2.19 3.40 0.70
C ASP A 26 3.48 3.75 1.43
N LEU A 27 4.48 4.24 0.69
CA LEU A 27 5.81 4.53 1.20
C LEU A 27 6.14 5.99 1.00
N GLU A 28 6.80 6.58 2.01
CA GLU A 28 7.59 7.78 1.81
C GLU A 28 9.06 7.42 1.69
N ALA A 29 9.76 8.14 0.83
CA ALA A 29 11.19 7.91 0.58
C ALA A 29 11.95 9.23 0.54
N THR A 30 13.25 9.18 0.80
CA THR A 30 14.12 10.33 0.59
C THR A 30 13.95 10.84 -0.84
N CYS A 31 13.80 12.13 -0.99
CA CYS A 31 13.63 12.78 -2.31
C CYS A 31 14.22 14.18 -2.29
N ASP A 32 14.43 14.74 -3.47
CA ASP A 32 14.88 16.10 -3.63
C ASP A 32 14.20 16.76 -4.84
N GLU A 33 14.34 18.06 -4.98
CA GLU A 33 13.69 18.82 -6.05
C GLU A 33 14.22 18.38 -7.43
N GLY A 34 13.30 18.11 -8.34
CA GLY A 34 13.64 17.69 -9.69
C GLY A 34 14.39 16.36 -9.73
N ASP A 35 15.59 16.37 -10.37
CA ASP A 35 16.47 15.21 -10.47
C ASP A 35 17.63 15.26 -9.42
N GLY A 36 17.45 16.02 -8.34
CA GLY A 36 18.49 16.22 -7.32
C GLY A 36 18.89 14.94 -6.58
N LEU A 37 17.98 13.96 -6.47
CA LEU A 37 18.28 12.63 -5.93
C LEU A 37 17.85 11.53 -6.91
N PRO A 38 18.80 10.74 -7.47
CA PRO A 38 18.47 9.63 -8.35
C PRO A 38 17.58 8.58 -7.66
N GLY A 39 16.61 8.05 -8.42
CA GLY A 39 15.66 7.10 -7.84
C GLY A 39 16.27 5.82 -7.25
N GLU A 40 17.46 5.40 -7.73
CA GLU A 40 18.23 4.29 -7.17
C GLU A 40 18.91 4.60 -5.84
N GLU A 41 19.07 5.88 -5.51
CA GLU A 41 19.65 6.34 -4.25
C GLU A 41 18.58 6.70 -3.20
N MET A 42 17.31 6.77 -3.61
CA MET A 42 16.20 6.96 -2.68
C MET A 42 16.14 5.81 -1.67
N GLU A 43 15.80 6.13 -0.42
CA GLU A 43 15.63 5.20 0.69
C GLU A 43 14.26 5.38 1.32
N VAL A 44 13.62 4.30 1.72
CA VAL A 44 12.37 4.37 2.50
C VAL A 44 12.60 5.11 3.81
N ILE A 45 11.72 6.06 4.14
CA ILE A 45 11.71 6.81 5.40
C ILE A 45 10.43 6.63 6.21
N GLU A 46 9.34 6.18 5.57
CA GLU A 46 8.12 5.75 6.25
C GLU A 46 7.47 4.60 5.49
N ILE A 47 6.95 3.62 6.20
CA ILE A 47 6.07 2.58 5.67
C ILE A 47 4.71 2.74 6.35
N GLY A 48 3.69 3.04 5.56
CA GLY A 48 2.30 2.97 5.95
C GLY A 48 1.64 1.76 5.30
N ALA A 49 0.93 0.94 6.08
CA ALA A 49 0.23 -0.20 5.54
C ALA A 49 -1.09 -0.44 6.27
N VAL A 50 -2.09 -0.89 5.53
CA VAL A 50 -3.38 -1.29 6.12
C VAL A 50 -3.83 -2.61 5.53
N TRP A 51 -4.35 -3.50 6.36
CA TRP A 51 -5.20 -4.58 5.91
C TRP A 51 -6.62 -4.05 5.71
N ALA A 52 -7.18 -4.30 4.55
CA ALA A 52 -8.52 -3.84 4.21
C ALA A 52 -9.34 -4.93 3.53
N THR A 53 -10.67 -4.80 3.62
CA THR A 53 -11.60 -5.59 2.82
C THR A 53 -11.66 -5.08 1.37
N ALA A 54 -12.19 -5.88 0.46
CA ALA A 54 -12.43 -5.43 -0.92
C ALA A 54 -13.43 -4.25 -1.01
N ASP A 55 -14.23 -4.03 0.02
CA ASP A 55 -15.16 -2.90 0.13
C ASP A 55 -14.50 -1.63 0.68
N GLY A 56 -13.20 -1.70 1.03
CA GLY A 56 -12.41 -0.56 1.48
C GLY A 56 -12.40 -0.31 2.99
N ASP A 57 -13.00 -1.21 3.77
CA ASP A 57 -12.98 -1.10 5.23
C ASP A 57 -11.61 -1.50 5.77
N VAL A 58 -10.97 -0.59 6.50
CA VAL A 58 -9.68 -0.84 7.15
C VAL A 58 -9.90 -1.73 8.37
N LEU A 59 -9.11 -2.80 8.47
CA LEU A 59 -9.17 -3.81 9.54
C LEU A 59 -8.04 -3.63 10.55
N GLU A 60 -6.83 -3.46 10.06
CA GLU A 60 -5.61 -3.29 10.86
C GLU A 60 -4.65 -2.32 10.18
N GLU A 61 -3.78 -1.70 10.95
CA GLU A 61 -2.88 -0.66 10.51
C GLU A 61 -1.45 -0.91 11.00
N PHE A 62 -0.49 -0.54 10.16
CA PHE A 62 0.92 -0.55 10.46
C PHE A 62 1.54 0.76 10.01
N GLN A 63 2.36 1.36 10.87
CA GLN A 63 3.15 2.54 10.54
C GLN A 63 4.51 2.43 11.19
N ALA A 64 5.56 2.68 10.43
CA ALA A 64 6.90 2.77 10.97
C ALA A 64 7.73 3.78 10.18
N LEU A 65 8.46 4.63 10.90
CA LEU A 65 9.54 5.43 10.33
C LEU A 65 10.78 4.55 10.14
N VAL A 66 11.56 4.89 9.14
CA VAL A 66 12.81 4.21 8.79
C VAL A 66 13.93 5.24 8.76
N ARG A 67 15.06 4.92 9.38
CA ARG A 67 16.26 5.77 9.33
C ARG A 67 17.00 5.55 8.02
N PRO A 68 17.10 6.57 7.14
CA PRO A 68 17.91 6.49 5.95
C PRO A 68 19.41 6.47 6.29
N THR A 69 20.24 5.92 5.41
CA THR A 69 21.66 5.70 5.65
C THR A 69 22.58 6.37 4.60
N LEU A 70 22.04 6.71 3.43
CA LEU A 70 22.80 7.32 2.34
C LEU A 70 22.66 8.84 2.34
N HIS A 71 21.42 9.32 2.46
CA HIS A 71 21.14 10.75 2.33
C HIS A 71 20.29 11.26 3.52
N PRO A 72 20.54 12.49 4.00
CA PRO A 72 19.65 13.12 4.97
C PRO A 72 18.32 13.49 4.31
N ILE A 73 17.32 13.80 5.12
CA ILE A 73 16.07 14.38 4.66
C ILE A 73 16.34 15.78 4.11
N SER A 74 16.07 16.01 2.83
CA SER A 74 16.19 17.33 2.21
C SER A 74 15.06 18.26 2.67
N ASP A 75 15.24 19.58 2.51
CA ASP A 75 14.17 20.55 2.78
C ASP A 75 12.93 20.26 1.93
N PHE A 76 13.13 19.90 0.66
CA PHE A 76 12.05 19.50 -0.24
C PHE A 76 11.29 18.26 0.27
N CYS A 77 12.01 17.22 0.68
CA CYS A 77 11.41 16.01 1.23
C CYS A 77 10.62 16.31 2.51
N GLN A 78 11.18 17.16 3.40
CA GLN A 78 10.49 17.58 4.62
C GLN A 78 9.23 18.39 4.30
N GLU A 79 9.28 19.33 3.36
CA GLU A 79 8.09 20.10 2.94
C GLU A 79 7.01 19.20 2.33
N LEU A 80 7.40 18.19 1.54
CA LEU A 80 6.49 17.28 0.89
C LEU A 80 5.80 16.33 1.88
N THR A 81 6.59 15.68 2.75
CA THR A 81 6.12 14.57 3.60
C THR A 81 5.80 14.99 5.03
N GLY A 82 6.32 16.16 5.46
CA GLY A 82 6.30 16.59 6.86
C GLY A 82 7.24 15.80 7.78
N ILE A 83 8.03 14.84 7.24
CA ILE A 83 8.99 14.04 8.02
C ILE A 83 10.30 14.80 8.12
N ARG A 84 10.72 15.07 9.36
CA ARG A 84 11.96 15.81 9.65
C ARG A 84 13.11 14.83 9.90
N GLN A 85 14.33 15.30 9.72
CA GLN A 85 15.53 14.52 10.07
C GLN A 85 15.47 13.98 11.51
N ALA A 86 15.06 14.81 12.46
CA ALA A 86 14.96 14.42 13.87
C ALA A 86 13.94 13.29 14.12
N ASP A 87 12.94 13.15 13.26
CA ASP A 87 11.92 12.10 13.40
C ASP A 87 12.49 10.72 13.00
N VAL A 88 13.46 10.69 12.07
CA VAL A 88 14.08 9.44 11.57
C VAL A 88 15.43 9.12 12.21
N ASP A 89 16.10 10.06 12.86
CA ASP A 89 17.43 9.86 13.45
C ASP A 89 17.48 8.70 14.46
N THR A 90 16.41 8.48 15.19
CA THR A 90 16.29 7.41 16.18
C THR A 90 15.40 6.24 15.71
N ALA A 91 14.89 6.31 14.48
CA ALA A 91 14.08 5.25 13.91
C ALA A 91 14.93 3.99 13.63
N PRO A 92 14.31 2.80 13.60
CA PRO A 92 14.98 1.58 13.20
C PRO A 92 15.51 1.66 11.78
N LEU A 93 16.48 0.84 11.45
CA LEU A 93 16.94 0.66 10.07
C LEU A 93 15.95 -0.16 9.25
N PHE A 94 16.02 -0.05 7.92
CA PHE A 94 15.14 -0.75 6.99
C PHE A 94 15.04 -2.27 7.27
N PRO A 95 16.11 -3.03 7.56
CA PRO A 95 15.98 -4.46 7.87
C PRO A 95 15.06 -4.78 9.04
N GLU A 96 15.07 -3.96 10.08
CA GLU A 96 14.24 -4.15 11.26
C GLU A 96 12.77 -3.86 10.95
N VAL A 97 12.51 -2.76 10.21
CA VAL A 97 11.13 -2.40 9.81
C VAL A 97 10.58 -3.38 8.78
N ALA A 98 11.43 -3.87 7.85
CA ALA A 98 11.05 -4.92 6.91
C ALA A 98 10.62 -6.21 7.63
N ALA A 99 11.30 -6.60 8.71
CA ALA A 99 10.92 -7.74 9.53
C ALA A 99 9.57 -7.52 10.25
N GLN A 100 9.30 -6.29 10.73
CA GLN A 100 8.02 -5.93 11.32
C GLN A 100 6.89 -5.97 10.28
N LEU A 101 7.13 -5.41 9.09
CA LEU A 101 6.17 -5.47 7.97
C LEU A 101 5.90 -6.92 7.56
N ALA A 102 6.94 -7.78 7.52
CA ALA A 102 6.79 -9.20 7.21
C ALA A 102 5.90 -9.93 8.24
N SER A 103 6.01 -9.58 9.52
CA SER A 103 5.11 -10.09 10.56
C SER A 103 3.68 -9.61 10.36
N PHE A 104 3.48 -8.32 10.11
CA PHE A 104 2.18 -7.72 9.84
C PHE A 104 1.51 -8.33 8.60
N ALA A 105 2.29 -8.60 7.54
CA ALA A 105 1.80 -9.21 6.32
C ALA A 105 1.28 -10.65 6.48
N GLN A 106 1.54 -11.31 7.61
CA GLN A 106 1.07 -12.66 7.90
C GLN A 106 -0.23 -12.71 8.70
N HIS A 107 -0.80 -11.57 9.10
CA HIS A 107 -2.02 -11.54 9.90
C HIS A 107 -3.24 -12.13 9.17
N TYR A 108 -3.24 -12.08 7.84
CA TYR A 108 -4.29 -12.67 7.00
C TYR A 108 -3.68 -13.69 6.04
N PRO A 109 -3.47 -14.94 6.49
CA PRO A 109 -2.73 -15.95 5.72
C PRO A 109 -3.45 -16.37 4.42
N ASP A 110 -4.74 -16.10 4.30
CA ASP A 110 -5.53 -16.38 3.09
C ASP A 110 -5.35 -15.28 2.01
N ALA A 111 -4.72 -14.16 2.34
CA ALA A 111 -4.44 -13.11 1.38
C ALA A 111 -3.34 -13.54 0.41
N THR A 112 -3.52 -13.19 -0.86
CA THR A 112 -2.58 -13.53 -1.94
C THR A 112 -1.97 -12.31 -2.61
N MET A 113 -2.42 -11.11 -2.22
CA MET A 113 -2.01 -9.89 -2.89
C MET A 113 -1.82 -8.72 -1.92
N TRP A 114 -0.96 -7.81 -2.33
CA TRP A 114 -0.85 -6.49 -1.78
C TRP A 114 -0.93 -5.44 -2.89
N GLY A 115 -1.32 -4.23 -2.59
CA GLY A 115 -1.50 -3.17 -3.58
C GLY A 115 -0.91 -1.84 -3.14
N SER A 116 -0.52 -1.03 -4.13
CA SER A 116 -0.12 0.36 -3.93
C SER A 116 -0.62 1.26 -5.07
N TRP A 117 -0.53 2.59 -4.88
CA TRP A 117 -1.02 3.52 -5.89
C TRP A 117 0.01 3.76 -7.01
N GLY A 118 0.45 2.68 -7.66
CA GLY A 118 1.42 2.71 -8.74
C GLY A 118 2.36 1.51 -8.70
N LYS A 119 3.60 1.74 -9.09
CA LYS A 119 4.69 0.75 -9.05
C LYS A 119 5.90 1.24 -8.26
N PHE A 120 5.83 2.45 -7.73
CA PHE A 120 6.95 3.04 -7.01
C PHE A 120 7.27 2.20 -5.77
N ASP A 121 6.26 1.95 -4.94
CA ASP A 121 6.40 1.24 -3.67
C ASP A 121 6.99 -0.16 -3.82
N ASP A 122 6.48 -0.94 -4.79
CA ASP A 122 7.01 -2.27 -5.11
C ASP A 122 8.49 -2.20 -5.49
N LYS A 123 8.86 -1.26 -6.36
CA LYS A 123 10.26 -1.09 -6.77
C LYS A 123 11.14 -0.61 -5.62
N GLN A 124 10.62 0.29 -4.78
CA GLN A 124 11.39 0.85 -3.68
C GLN A 124 11.65 -0.19 -2.60
N ILE A 125 10.66 -1.01 -2.24
CA ILE A 125 10.88 -2.16 -1.34
C ILE A 125 11.97 -3.09 -1.89
N GLN A 126 11.91 -3.41 -3.19
CA GLN A 126 12.90 -4.29 -3.82
C GLN A 126 14.31 -3.69 -3.78
N ARG A 127 14.44 -2.38 -4.04
CA ARG A 127 15.73 -1.68 -3.99
C ARG A 127 16.32 -1.68 -2.58
N ASP A 128 15.52 -1.35 -1.58
CA ASP A 128 15.98 -1.33 -0.20
C ASP A 128 16.30 -2.74 0.31
N CYS A 129 15.52 -3.76 -0.06
CA CYS A 129 15.88 -5.15 0.21
C CYS A 129 17.22 -5.53 -0.40
N GLN A 130 17.46 -5.16 -1.65
CA GLN A 130 18.72 -5.41 -2.33
C GLN A 130 19.88 -4.65 -1.67
N ARG A 131 19.70 -3.36 -1.35
CA ARG A 131 20.71 -2.50 -0.70
C ARG A 131 21.14 -3.06 0.64
N HIS A 132 20.20 -3.53 1.44
CA HIS A 132 20.46 -4.05 2.79
C HIS A 132 20.69 -5.57 2.84
N GLY A 133 20.65 -6.28 1.71
CA GLY A 133 20.86 -7.72 1.65
C GLY A 133 19.83 -8.54 2.40
N VAL A 134 18.57 -8.06 2.49
CA VAL A 134 17.47 -8.75 3.18
C VAL A 134 16.46 -9.29 2.18
N ALA A 135 15.72 -10.34 2.59
CA ALA A 135 14.63 -10.88 1.80
C ALA A 135 13.44 -9.91 1.74
N SER A 136 12.62 -10.03 0.70
CA SER A 136 11.36 -9.28 0.62
C SER A 136 10.48 -9.54 1.83
N PRO A 137 9.88 -8.50 2.46
CA PRO A 137 8.92 -8.67 3.54
C PRO A 137 7.58 -9.27 3.08
N LEU A 138 7.35 -9.35 1.76
CA LEU A 138 6.07 -9.73 1.16
C LEU A 138 6.18 -10.94 0.20
N PRO A 139 6.92 -12.03 0.57
CA PRO A 139 7.26 -13.09 -0.38
C PRO A 139 6.05 -13.92 -0.85
N ALA A 140 4.98 -13.96 -0.04
CA ALA A 140 3.75 -14.71 -0.34
C ALA A 140 2.68 -13.88 -1.05
N LEU A 141 2.87 -12.57 -1.17
CA LEU A 141 1.87 -11.65 -1.72
C LEU A 141 2.32 -11.11 -3.08
N SER A 142 1.45 -11.20 -4.07
CA SER A 142 1.68 -10.61 -5.39
C SER A 142 1.31 -9.13 -5.41
N HIS A 143 2.15 -8.29 -6.00
CA HIS A 143 1.87 -6.85 -6.12
C HIS A 143 0.80 -6.54 -7.16
N VAL A 144 -0.14 -5.68 -6.80
CA VAL A 144 -1.19 -5.14 -7.67
C VAL A 144 -1.05 -3.62 -7.76
N ASN A 145 -0.89 -3.09 -8.97
CA ASN A 145 -0.94 -1.65 -9.22
C ASN A 145 -2.42 -1.19 -9.21
N LEU A 146 -2.89 -0.68 -8.07
CA LEU A 146 -4.27 -0.24 -7.84
C LEU A 146 -4.63 0.97 -8.71
N LYS A 147 -3.71 1.90 -8.93
CA LYS A 147 -3.87 3.04 -9.84
C LYS A 147 -4.24 2.58 -11.25
N ARG A 148 -3.55 1.57 -11.75
CA ARG A 148 -3.83 0.98 -13.06
C ARG A 148 -5.18 0.25 -13.09
N GLN A 149 -5.55 -0.46 -12.02
CA GLN A 149 -6.85 -1.14 -11.92
C GLN A 149 -7.99 -0.12 -11.92
N PHE A 150 -7.86 0.94 -11.11
CA PHE A 150 -8.81 2.06 -11.10
C PHE A 150 -8.99 2.67 -12.50
N ALA A 151 -7.89 2.99 -13.18
CA ALA A 151 -7.93 3.58 -14.51
C ALA A 151 -8.62 2.65 -15.54
N LYS A 152 -8.32 1.34 -15.50
CA LYS A 152 -8.95 0.35 -16.37
C LYS A 152 -10.44 0.22 -16.12
N SER A 153 -10.87 0.11 -14.86
CA SER A 153 -12.28 -0.06 -14.51
C SER A 153 -13.14 1.12 -14.98
N ARG A 154 -12.56 2.33 -14.99
CA ARG A 154 -13.22 3.56 -15.39
C ARG A 154 -12.96 3.98 -16.85
N LYS A 155 -12.11 3.24 -17.56
CA LYS A 155 -11.70 3.52 -18.95
C LYS A 155 -11.11 4.94 -19.12
N ILE A 156 -10.24 5.33 -18.18
CA ILE A 156 -9.55 6.62 -18.15
C ILE A 156 -8.03 6.42 -18.14
N LYS A 157 -7.27 7.50 -18.28
CA LYS A 157 -5.83 7.51 -17.99
C LYS A 157 -5.59 7.38 -16.48
N GLU A 158 -4.43 6.84 -16.09
CA GLU A 158 -4.01 6.79 -14.71
C GLU A 158 -3.96 8.20 -14.09
N VAL A 159 -4.48 8.35 -12.87
CA VAL A 159 -4.56 9.60 -12.11
C VAL A 159 -3.96 9.44 -10.73
N GLY A 160 -3.55 10.54 -10.08
CA GLY A 160 -3.12 10.55 -8.69
C GLY A 160 -4.23 10.12 -7.72
N MET A 161 -3.87 9.66 -6.53
CA MET A 161 -4.80 9.14 -5.51
C MET A 161 -5.84 10.19 -5.10
N ALA A 162 -5.42 11.42 -4.79
CA ALA A 162 -6.33 12.51 -4.44
C ALA A 162 -7.36 12.81 -5.55
N ARG A 163 -6.95 12.76 -6.82
CA ARG A 163 -7.86 12.92 -7.95
C ARG A 163 -8.82 11.74 -8.08
N ALA A 164 -8.37 10.52 -7.83
CA ALA A 164 -9.23 9.34 -7.85
C ALA A 164 -10.30 9.41 -6.76
N LEU A 165 -9.95 9.80 -5.53
CA LEU A 165 -10.92 10.05 -4.45
C LEU A 165 -11.97 11.07 -4.85
N GLN A 166 -11.54 12.23 -5.39
CA GLN A 166 -12.45 13.26 -5.87
C GLN A 166 -13.42 12.73 -6.93
N MET A 167 -12.95 11.89 -7.85
CA MET A 167 -13.79 11.32 -8.93
C MET A 167 -14.87 10.37 -8.42
N VAL A 168 -14.68 9.76 -7.25
CA VAL A 168 -15.66 8.87 -6.64
C VAL A 168 -16.43 9.54 -5.50
N GLY A 169 -16.19 10.85 -5.26
CA GLY A 169 -16.90 11.64 -4.26
C GLY A 169 -16.46 11.34 -2.81
N LEU A 170 -15.23 10.82 -2.62
CA LEU A 170 -14.67 10.56 -1.31
C LEU A 170 -13.69 11.67 -0.87
N PRO A 171 -13.67 12.02 0.42
CA PRO A 171 -12.70 12.96 0.95
C PRO A 171 -11.31 12.30 1.03
N LEU A 172 -10.27 13.14 0.87
CA LEU A 172 -8.94 12.80 1.31
C LEU A 172 -8.87 13.08 2.82
N ASP A 173 -8.60 12.06 3.61
CA ASP A 173 -8.48 12.17 5.08
C ASP A 173 -7.01 12.15 5.50
N GLY A 174 -6.69 12.88 6.57
CA GLY A 174 -5.33 12.98 7.08
C GLY A 174 -4.43 13.89 6.25
N ALA A 175 -3.13 13.67 6.35
CA ALA A 175 -2.10 14.42 5.63
C ALA A 175 -1.67 13.65 4.37
N HIS A 176 -1.76 14.31 3.21
CA HIS A 176 -1.23 13.74 1.96
C HIS A 176 0.30 13.67 2.05
N HIS A 177 0.90 12.66 1.45
CA HIS A 177 2.31 12.30 1.61
C HIS A 177 2.70 11.90 3.03
N ARG A 178 1.81 11.16 3.70
CA ARG A 178 2.10 10.39 4.89
C ARG A 178 1.67 8.95 4.62
N GLY A 179 2.61 8.03 4.71
CA GLY A 179 2.42 6.65 4.27
C GLY A 179 1.16 5.98 4.81
N LEU A 180 0.89 6.10 6.13
CA LEU A 180 -0.33 5.49 6.69
C LEU A 180 -1.61 6.19 6.23
N ASP A 181 -1.63 7.52 6.17
CA ASP A 181 -2.83 8.25 5.73
C ASP A 181 -3.12 7.98 4.26
N ASP A 182 -2.08 7.90 3.42
CA ASP A 182 -2.24 7.59 2.00
C ASP A 182 -2.63 6.11 1.80
N ALA A 183 -2.10 5.16 2.57
CA ALA A 183 -2.56 3.77 2.54
C ALA A 183 -4.05 3.64 2.91
N ARG A 184 -4.54 4.37 3.92
CA ARG A 184 -5.98 4.46 4.28
C ARG A 184 -6.81 5.02 3.13
N ASN A 185 -6.35 6.10 2.52
CA ASN A 185 -7.02 6.73 1.39
C ASN A 185 -7.06 5.83 0.14
N ILE A 186 -6.00 5.09 -0.12
CA ILE A 186 -5.94 4.10 -1.19
C ILE A 186 -6.91 2.95 -0.90
N ALA A 187 -7.01 2.48 0.35
CA ALA A 187 -7.94 1.43 0.74
C ALA A 187 -9.40 1.80 0.40
N LYS A 188 -9.81 3.05 0.63
CA LYS A 188 -11.15 3.55 0.25
C LYS A 188 -11.45 3.38 -1.24
N LEU A 189 -10.43 3.31 -2.10
CA LEU A 189 -10.58 3.18 -3.55
C LEU A 189 -10.69 1.72 -4.02
N LEU A 190 -10.49 0.72 -3.14
CA LEU A 190 -10.54 -0.70 -3.48
C LEU A 190 -11.84 -1.13 -4.19
N PRO A 191 -13.04 -0.63 -3.84
CA PRO A 191 -14.28 -0.97 -4.57
C PRO A 191 -14.24 -0.64 -6.05
N TRP A 192 -13.39 0.31 -6.45
CA TRP A 192 -13.21 0.71 -7.86
C TRP A 192 -11.93 0.14 -8.50
N CYS A 193 -11.20 -0.68 -7.77
CA CYS A 193 -9.97 -1.37 -8.23
C CYS A 193 -10.19 -2.89 -8.29
N PRO A 194 -11.17 -3.40 -9.05
CA PRO A 194 -11.45 -4.83 -9.05
C PRO A 194 -10.17 -5.59 -9.44
N PRO A 195 -9.76 -6.58 -8.64
CA PRO A 195 -8.65 -7.44 -9.05
C PRO A 195 -9.05 -8.08 -10.37
N THR A 196 -8.23 -7.87 -11.39
CA THR A 196 -8.40 -8.60 -12.65
C THR A 196 -8.24 -10.07 -12.30
N MET A 197 -9.29 -10.88 -12.46
CA MET A 197 -9.14 -12.32 -12.42
C MET A 197 -8.07 -12.66 -13.45
N ILE A 198 -6.94 -13.18 -12.96
CA ILE A 198 -5.87 -13.74 -13.77
C ILE A 198 -6.28 -15.15 -14.13
#